data_b1a6f0ee7bbc1be8d4a88d0cd5bc21f0
#
_entry.id   b1a6f0ee7bbc1be8d4a88d0cd5bc21f0
#
_cell.length_a   1.000
_cell.length_b   1.000
_cell.length_c   1.000
_cell.angle_alpha   90.00
_cell.angle_beta   90.00
_cell.angle_gamma   90.00
#
_symmetry.space_group_name_H-M   'P 1'
#
loop_
_entity.id
_entity.type
_entity.pdbx_description
1 polymer ?
#
loop_
_entity_poly.entity_id
_entity_poly.type
_entity_poly.pdbx_seq_one_letter_code
_entity_poly.pdbx_strand_id
1 'polypeptide(L)'
;MIYKVRAKFIEERLGDFYEKLTDGSITGQLPDGEEIVTSMKRAKLTTPGVVEWNEMCFCPTPLQHERKTHYDLYFSDIETELVKDYGEVEGKSFWSYMESFKRGRKKSN
;
A
#
# COMPACT_ATOMS: atom_id res chain seq x y z
N MET A 1 -8.04 10.81 10.78
CA MET A 1 -7.40 9.88 11.73
C MET A 1 -6.25 9.17 11.06
N ILE A 2 -5.18 8.95 11.80
CA ILE A 2 -4.00 8.27 11.26
C ILE A 2 -3.97 6.85 11.79
N TYR A 3 -3.80 5.89 10.90
CA TYR A 3 -3.71 4.48 11.26
C TYR A 3 -2.35 3.91 10.89
N LYS A 4 -1.79 3.11 11.78
CA LYS A 4 -0.69 2.23 11.43
C LYS A 4 -1.29 0.97 10.85
N VAL A 5 -0.85 0.59 9.66
CA VAL A 5 -1.40 -0.54 8.91
C VAL A 5 -0.33 -1.59 8.76
N ARG A 6 -0.71 -2.84 8.99
CA ARG A 6 0.15 -3.99 8.75
C ARG A 6 -0.63 -5.00 7.95
N ALA A 7 -0.01 -5.55 6.88
CA ALA A 7 -0.70 -6.45 5.99
C ALA A 7 0.26 -7.41 5.30
N LYS A 8 -0.26 -8.53 4.85
CA LYS A 8 0.46 -9.46 3.98
C LYS A 8 0.15 -9.09 2.54
N PHE A 9 1.17 -8.95 1.70
CA PHE A 9 0.92 -8.64 0.29
C PHE A 9 0.77 -9.92 -0.53
N ILE A 10 0.01 -9.80 -1.62
CA ILE A 10 -0.20 -10.90 -2.57
C ILE A 10 0.79 -10.69 -3.71
N GLU A 11 1.88 -11.45 -3.70
CA GLU A 11 3.02 -11.22 -4.57
C GLU A 11 2.65 -11.21 -6.05
N GLU A 12 1.80 -12.14 -6.48
CA GLU A 12 1.41 -12.26 -7.89
C GLU A 12 0.69 -11.00 -8.41
N ARG A 13 0.19 -10.16 -7.52
CA ARG A 13 -0.57 -8.96 -7.90
C ARG A 13 0.22 -7.66 -7.76
N LEU A 14 1.46 -7.74 -7.30
CA LEU A 14 2.24 -6.52 -7.03
C LEU A 14 2.59 -5.76 -8.30
N GLY A 15 2.86 -6.44 -9.40
CA GLY A 15 3.11 -5.77 -10.68
C GLY A 15 1.91 -4.95 -11.14
N ASP A 16 0.73 -5.52 -11.00
CA ASP A 16 -0.52 -4.85 -11.36
C ASP A 16 -0.78 -3.65 -10.45
N PHE A 17 -0.56 -3.82 -9.15
CA PHE A 17 -0.73 -2.73 -8.19
C PHE A 17 0.22 -1.57 -8.49
N TYR A 18 1.49 -1.88 -8.73
CA TYR A 18 2.49 -0.86 -9.05
C TYR A 18 2.11 -0.09 -10.31
N GLU A 19 1.62 -0.78 -11.33
CA GLU A 19 1.15 -0.12 -12.55
C GLU A 19 0.05 0.89 -12.25
N LYS A 20 -0.96 0.50 -11.48
CA LYS A 20 -2.06 1.40 -11.12
C LYS A 20 -1.61 2.55 -10.22
N LEU A 21 -0.61 2.32 -9.38
CA LEU A 21 -0.05 3.38 -8.54
C LEU A 21 0.71 4.42 -9.35
N THR A 22 1.22 4.06 -10.53
CA THR A 22 2.08 4.93 -11.34
C THR A 22 1.44 5.45 -12.61
N ASP A 23 0.29 4.90 -13.04
CA ASP A 23 -0.35 5.33 -14.30
C ASP A 23 -1.39 6.43 -14.12
N GLY A 24 -1.61 6.88 -12.88
CA GLY A 24 -2.56 7.95 -12.57
C GLY A 24 -3.96 7.47 -12.21
N SER A 25 -4.28 6.20 -12.40
CA SER A 25 -5.64 5.72 -12.13
C SER A 25 -6.01 5.79 -10.65
N ILE A 26 -5.09 5.41 -9.77
CA ILE A 26 -5.34 5.52 -8.32
C ILE A 26 -5.23 6.97 -7.86
N THR A 27 -4.21 7.70 -8.33
CA THR A 27 -4.03 9.10 -7.93
C THR A 27 -5.27 9.93 -8.22
N GLY A 28 -5.96 9.67 -9.33
CA GLY A 28 -7.15 10.41 -9.72
C GLY A 28 -8.40 10.04 -8.95
N GLN A 29 -8.37 9.00 -8.12
CA GLN A 29 -9.53 8.56 -7.35
C GLN A 29 -9.78 9.51 -6.18
N LEU A 30 -11.02 9.96 -6.03
CA LEU A 30 -11.41 10.81 -4.90
C LEU A 30 -12.17 9.98 -3.87
N PRO A 31 -12.00 10.27 -2.59
CA PRO A 31 -11.17 11.34 -2.01
C PRO A 31 -9.75 10.88 -1.64
N ASP A 32 -9.41 9.60 -1.75
CA ASP A 32 -8.26 9.00 -1.09
C ASP A 32 -7.11 8.55 -2.01
N GLY A 33 -7.23 8.76 -3.31
CA GLY A 33 -6.22 8.24 -4.26
C GLY A 33 -4.80 8.74 -4.01
N GLU A 34 -4.65 10.04 -3.76
CA GLU A 34 -3.33 10.61 -3.48
C GLU A 34 -2.74 10.05 -2.19
N GLU A 35 -3.57 9.89 -1.16
CA GLU A 35 -3.09 9.33 0.11
C GLU A 35 -2.66 7.87 -0.06
N ILE A 36 -3.39 7.10 -0.87
CA ILE A 36 -3.00 5.71 -1.16
C ILE A 36 -1.61 5.69 -1.78
N VAL A 37 -1.38 6.47 -2.82
CA VAL A 37 -0.08 6.51 -3.52
C VAL A 37 1.02 6.95 -2.55
N THR A 38 0.79 8.01 -1.80
CA THR A 38 1.78 8.53 -0.85
C THR A 38 2.08 7.50 0.25
N SER A 39 1.05 6.82 0.74
CA SER A 39 1.21 5.78 1.75
C SER A 39 2.07 4.63 1.24
N MET A 40 1.84 4.21 0.00
CA MET A 40 2.65 3.13 -0.59
C MET A 40 4.10 3.54 -0.79
N LYS A 41 4.37 4.82 -1.07
CA LYS A 41 5.74 5.33 -1.15
C LYS A 41 6.45 5.32 0.21
N ARG A 42 5.69 5.46 1.30
CA ARG A 42 6.23 5.41 2.66
C ARG A 42 6.34 4.00 3.21
N ALA A 43 5.61 3.04 2.63
CA ALA A 43 5.48 1.69 3.17
C ALA A 43 6.80 0.94 3.18
N LYS A 44 6.98 0.09 4.19
CA LYS A 44 8.22 -0.66 4.39
C LYS A 44 7.94 -2.15 4.59
N LEU A 45 8.84 -2.95 4.06
CA LEU A 45 8.84 -4.39 4.33
C LEU A 45 9.47 -4.61 5.69
N THR A 46 8.72 -5.20 6.61
CA THR A 46 9.19 -5.41 7.98
C THR A 46 9.65 -6.84 8.22
N THR A 47 8.94 -7.81 7.66
CA THR A 47 9.33 -9.23 7.67
C THR A 47 8.95 -9.79 6.30
N PRO A 48 9.44 -10.99 5.94
CA PRO A 48 9.09 -11.58 4.64
C PRO A 48 7.58 -11.65 4.46
N GLY A 49 7.09 -11.10 3.34
CA GLY A 49 5.68 -11.12 2.99
C GLY A 49 4.81 -10.08 3.70
N VAL A 50 5.38 -9.27 4.59
CA VAL A 50 4.63 -8.31 5.40
C VAL A 50 5.09 -6.88 5.12
N VAL A 51 4.13 -5.97 5.00
CA VAL A 51 4.36 -4.56 4.77
C VAL A 51 3.65 -3.74 5.83
N GLU A 52 4.25 -2.62 6.23
CA GLU A 52 3.65 -1.69 7.19
C GLU A 52 3.74 -0.26 6.68
N TRP A 53 2.72 0.53 6.98
CA TRP A 53 2.70 1.95 6.63
C TRP A 53 1.76 2.70 7.56
N ASN A 54 1.85 4.03 7.52
CA ASN A 54 0.90 4.90 8.23
C ASN A 54 0.06 5.64 7.20
N GLU A 55 -1.24 5.75 7.46
CA GLU A 55 -2.15 6.35 6.49
C GLU A 55 -3.22 7.19 7.17
N MET A 56 -3.49 8.36 6.60
CA MET A 56 -4.60 9.21 7.02
C MET A 56 -5.89 8.72 6.39
N CYS A 57 -6.94 8.53 7.20
CA CYS A 57 -8.23 8.10 6.69
C CYS A 57 -9.36 8.77 7.48
N PHE A 58 -10.41 9.16 6.78
CA PHE A 58 -11.59 9.77 7.37
C PHE A 58 -12.84 8.90 7.27
N CYS A 59 -12.68 7.65 6.85
CA CYS A 59 -13.80 6.71 6.74
C CYS A 59 -14.37 6.35 8.11
N PRO A 60 -15.65 5.99 8.20
CA PRO A 60 -16.26 5.54 9.45
C PRO A 60 -15.57 4.29 10.03
N THR A 61 -15.11 3.40 9.15
CA THR A 61 -14.34 2.22 9.52
C THR A 61 -12.92 2.39 8.97
N PRO A 62 -11.87 1.96 9.68
CA PRO A 62 -10.49 2.16 9.21
C PRO A 62 -10.28 1.65 7.79
N LEU A 63 -9.84 2.54 6.90
CA LEU A 63 -9.51 2.25 5.51
C LEU A 63 -10.65 1.65 4.69
N GLN A 64 -11.89 1.91 5.07
CA GLN A 64 -13.05 1.28 4.43
C GLN A 64 -13.06 1.45 2.92
N HIS A 65 -12.91 2.67 2.44
CA HIS A 65 -12.95 2.96 1.00
C HIS A 65 -11.70 2.44 0.31
N GLU A 66 -10.54 2.62 0.91
CA GLU A 66 -9.27 2.15 0.37
C GLU A 66 -9.25 0.63 0.24
N ARG A 67 -9.77 -0.08 1.24
CA ARG A 67 -9.84 -1.54 1.20
C ARG A 67 -10.77 -2.01 0.11
N LYS A 68 -11.96 -1.41 0.03
CA LYS A 68 -12.98 -1.80 -0.93
C LYS A 68 -12.51 -1.59 -2.37
N THR A 69 -11.80 -0.50 -2.62
CA THR A 69 -11.38 -0.15 -3.98
C THR A 69 -10.07 -0.80 -4.40
N HIS A 70 -9.13 -0.98 -3.47
CA HIS A 70 -7.79 -1.46 -3.83
C HIS A 70 -7.20 -2.45 -2.86
N TYR A 71 -7.12 -2.13 -1.56
CA TYR A 71 -6.28 -2.91 -0.65
C TYR A 71 -6.69 -4.38 -0.50
N ASP A 72 -7.99 -4.67 -0.51
CA ASP A 72 -8.44 -6.07 -0.41
C ASP A 72 -8.08 -6.90 -1.63
N LEU A 73 -7.74 -6.26 -2.75
CA LEU A 73 -7.25 -6.95 -3.96
C LEU A 73 -5.78 -7.34 -3.86
N TYR A 74 -4.99 -6.58 -3.10
CA TYR A 74 -3.54 -6.70 -3.09
C TYR A 74 -2.96 -7.18 -1.78
N PHE A 75 -3.75 -7.15 -0.71
CA PHE A 75 -3.31 -7.53 0.62
C PHE A 75 -4.29 -8.49 1.29
N SER A 76 -3.77 -9.27 2.22
CA SER A 76 -4.58 -10.08 3.12
C SER A 76 -4.15 -9.78 4.56
N ASP A 77 -4.96 -10.20 5.52
CA ASP A 77 -4.67 -10.03 6.95
C ASP A 77 -4.33 -8.58 7.30
N ILE A 78 -5.15 -7.66 6.84
CA ILE A 78 -4.94 -6.23 7.07
C ILE A 78 -5.32 -5.90 8.51
N GLU A 79 -4.34 -5.39 9.26
CA GLU A 79 -4.52 -4.95 10.64
C GLU A 79 -4.32 -3.44 10.72
N THR A 80 -5.13 -2.75 11.50
CA THR A 80 -5.04 -1.31 11.67
C THR A 80 -4.98 -0.96 13.14
N GLU A 81 -4.21 0.08 13.44
CA GLU A 81 -4.09 0.62 14.79
C GLU A 81 -4.14 2.14 14.73
N LEU A 82 -5.01 2.75 15.52
CA LEU A 82 -5.11 4.20 15.58
C LEU A 82 -3.85 4.76 16.25
N VAL A 83 -3.20 5.73 15.62
CA VAL A 83 -2.01 6.37 16.15
C VAL A 83 -2.18 7.89 16.11
N LYS A 84 -1.32 8.62 16.81
CA LYS A 84 -1.44 10.08 16.93
C LYS A 84 -0.87 10.81 15.73
N ASP A 85 0.18 10.27 15.12
CA ASP A 85 0.86 10.92 14.00
C ASP A 85 1.52 9.88 13.11
N TYR A 86 2.08 10.36 11.99
CA TYR A 86 2.82 9.51 11.06
C TYR A 86 4.18 9.16 11.67
N GLY A 87 4.31 8.13 12.37
CA GLY A 87 5.60 7.64 12.82
C GLY A 87 6.45 7.13 11.66
N GLU A 88 7.67 6.77 11.94
CA GLU A 88 8.53 6.12 10.96
C GLU A 88 8.43 4.61 11.10
N VAL A 89 8.39 3.92 9.96
CA VAL A 89 8.45 2.47 9.91
C VAL A 89 9.81 2.10 9.32
N GLU A 90 10.55 1.25 10.03
CA GLU A 90 11.84 0.81 9.55
C GLU A 90 11.70 -0.41 8.65
N GLY A 91 12.58 -0.52 7.67
CA GLY A 91 12.59 -1.64 6.74
C GLY A 91 12.95 -1.19 5.34
N LYS A 92 12.88 -2.13 4.40
CA LYS A 92 13.15 -1.84 3.00
C LYS A 92 11.92 -1.25 2.33
N SER A 93 12.14 -0.38 1.34
CA SER A 93 11.05 0.27 0.63
C SER A 93 10.15 -0.74 -0.09
N PHE A 94 8.87 -0.72 0.24
CA PHE A 94 7.89 -1.53 -0.46
C PHE A 94 7.73 -1.06 -1.91
N TRP A 95 7.78 0.26 -2.12
CA TRP A 95 7.71 0.83 -3.48
C TRP A 95 8.81 0.28 -4.37
N SER A 96 10.04 0.29 -3.87
CA SER A 96 11.18 -0.24 -4.63
C SER A 96 11.05 -1.73 -4.90
N TYR A 97 10.51 -2.47 -3.94
CA TYR A 97 10.28 -3.91 -4.11
C TYR A 97 9.28 -4.16 -5.24
N MET A 98 8.16 -3.42 -5.23
CA MET A 98 7.16 -3.55 -6.29
C MET A 98 7.73 -3.19 -7.67
N GLU A 99 8.54 -2.14 -7.71
CA GLU A 99 9.16 -1.71 -8.96
C GLU A 99 10.10 -2.77 -9.52
N SER A 100 10.92 -3.37 -8.67
CA SER A 100 11.85 -4.40 -9.12
C SER A 100 11.11 -5.68 -9.55
N PHE A 101 10.02 -6.01 -8.89
CA PHE A 101 9.17 -7.13 -9.25
C PHE A 101 8.56 -6.94 -10.64
N LYS A 102 8.06 -5.76 -10.92
CA LYS A 102 7.51 -5.45 -12.24
C LYS A 102 8.57 -5.50 -13.33
N ARG A 103 9.77 -4.98 -13.06
CA ARG A 103 10.89 -5.06 -14.00
C ARG A 103 11.30 -6.49 -14.29
N GLY A 104 11.31 -7.35 -13.27
CA GLY A 104 11.59 -8.77 -13.43
C GLY A 104 10.60 -9.44 -14.36
N ARG A 105 9.31 -9.11 -14.23
CA ARG A 105 8.28 -9.63 -15.13
C ARG A 105 8.51 -9.20 -16.58
N LYS A 106 8.90 -7.95 -16.79
CA LYS A 106 9.24 -7.47 -18.14
C LYS A 106 10.42 -8.21 -18.73
N LYS A 107 11.43 -8.48 -17.90
CA LYS A 107 12.63 -9.18 -18.38
C LYS A 107 12.37 -10.62 -18.77
N SER A 108 11.39 -11.26 -18.16
CA SER A 108 11.10 -12.65 -18.43
C SER A 108 10.35 -12.87 -19.74
N ASN A 109 9.97 -11.81 -20.39
CA ASN A 109 9.39 -11.88 -21.73
C ASN A 109 10.49 -11.78 -22.79
#